data_722365e51e018776e5e8a0668e30e48b
#
_entry.id   722365e51e018776e5e8a0668e30e48b
#
_cell.length_a   1.000
_cell.length_b   1.000
_cell.length_c   1.000
_cell.angle_alpha   90.00
_cell.angle_beta   90.00
_cell.angle_gamma   90.00
#
_symmetry.space_group_name_H-M   'P 1'
#
loop_
_entity.id
_entity.type
_entity.pdbx_description
1 polymer ?
#
loop_
_entity_poly.entity_id
_entity_poly.type
_entity_poly.pdbx_seq_one_letter_code
_entity_poly.pdbx_strand_id
1 'polypeptide(L)'
;GRDARLSGPMVSGLVESTLTAMGFDVVNIGLASTPTTEIAVVMEGACGGIIITASHNPKQWNALKLLNENGEFLNDEQGKEVLRIAEENAYTFASVDNLGTVYTNNTYNRKHIDSVLNLKLVDVDAIRKANFTVAVDAVNSVGGVVIPQLLRALGVENIIELNCEATGHFAHTPEPIPENLTQISDLMRDGRA
;
A
#
# COMPACT_ATOMS: atom_id res chain seq x y z
N GLY A 1 2.98 2.41 -5.60
CA GLY A 1 2.30 2.80 -4.37
C GLY A 1 3.23 2.90 -3.18
N ARG A 2 2.82 3.57 -2.13
CA ARG A 2 3.64 3.68 -0.91
C ARG A 2 2.79 3.72 0.37
N ASP A 3 3.41 3.35 1.49
CA ASP A 3 2.87 3.65 2.80
C ASP A 3 3.14 5.11 3.23
N ALA A 4 2.78 5.48 4.48
CA ALA A 4 2.91 6.86 4.95
C ALA A 4 4.28 7.16 5.59
N ARG A 5 5.30 6.29 5.51
CA ARG A 5 6.63 6.54 6.07
C ARG A 5 7.19 7.89 5.62
N LEU A 6 7.82 8.61 6.55
CA LEU A 6 8.34 9.96 6.31
C LEU A 6 9.35 10.03 5.14
N SER A 7 10.13 8.95 4.95
CA SER A 7 11.05 8.84 3.82
C SER A 7 10.35 8.51 2.49
N GLY A 8 9.07 8.11 2.52
CA GLY A 8 8.31 7.68 1.36
C GLY A 8 8.33 8.65 0.19
N PRO A 9 7.99 9.94 0.37
CA PRO A 9 8.01 10.91 -0.73
C PRO A 9 9.38 11.07 -1.38
N MET A 10 10.44 11.10 -0.58
CA MET A 10 11.83 11.22 -1.08
C MET A 10 12.21 9.99 -1.90
N VAL A 11 11.95 8.78 -1.37
CA VAL A 11 12.26 7.52 -2.08
C VAL A 11 11.42 7.41 -3.36
N SER A 12 10.12 7.79 -3.32
CA SER A 12 9.25 7.81 -4.50
C SER A 12 9.83 8.70 -5.60
N GLY A 13 10.26 9.92 -5.26
CA GLY A 13 10.86 10.84 -6.23
C GLY A 13 12.13 10.28 -6.90
N LEU A 14 12.99 9.58 -6.14
CA LEU A 14 14.16 8.92 -6.70
C LEU A 14 13.78 7.78 -7.67
N VAL A 15 12.84 6.93 -7.27
CA VAL A 15 12.34 5.81 -8.10
C VAL A 15 11.70 6.34 -9.38
N GLU A 16 10.79 7.31 -9.27
CA GLU A 16 10.10 7.91 -10.40
C GLU A 16 11.08 8.55 -11.38
N SER A 17 12.03 9.33 -10.88
CA SER A 17 13.06 9.97 -11.72
C SER A 17 13.95 8.95 -12.43
N THR A 18 14.31 7.86 -11.75
CA THR A 18 15.13 6.79 -12.34
C THR A 18 14.36 6.06 -13.46
N LEU A 19 13.11 5.67 -13.20
CA LEU A 19 12.29 4.97 -14.17
C LEU A 19 12.00 5.84 -15.41
N THR A 20 11.65 7.12 -15.21
CA THR A 20 11.43 8.03 -16.33
C THR A 20 12.71 8.29 -17.12
N ALA A 21 13.86 8.37 -16.47
CA ALA A 21 15.15 8.46 -17.14
C ALA A 21 15.49 7.21 -17.97
N MET A 22 14.92 6.06 -17.62
CA MET A 22 15.03 4.81 -18.37
C MET A 22 13.97 4.66 -19.48
N GLY A 23 13.06 5.64 -19.63
CA GLY A 23 12.02 5.66 -20.67
C GLY A 23 10.71 4.98 -20.24
N PHE A 24 10.52 4.65 -18.96
CA PHE A 24 9.25 4.10 -18.48
C PHE A 24 8.27 5.20 -18.11
N ASP A 25 7.02 5.05 -18.54
CA ASP A 25 5.92 5.81 -17.96
C ASP A 25 5.56 5.26 -16.58
N VAL A 26 5.32 6.15 -15.64
CA VAL A 26 5.06 5.79 -14.24
C VAL A 26 3.68 6.27 -13.82
N VAL A 27 2.85 5.36 -13.33
CA VAL A 27 1.58 5.70 -12.68
C VAL A 27 1.79 5.71 -11.17
N ASN A 28 1.90 6.90 -10.57
CA ASN A 28 1.97 7.07 -9.13
C ASN A 28 0.56 7.01 -8.54
N ILE A 29 0.29 5.99 -7.73
CA ILE A 29 -1.02 5.77 -7.07
C ILE A 29 -1.09 6.33 -5.65
N GLY A 30 -0.05 7.03 -5.21
CA GLY A 30 0.00 7.72 -3.91
C GLY A 30 0.06 6.75 -2.72
N LEU A 31 -0.66 7.11 -1.66
CA LEU A 31 -0.82 6.27 -0.46
C LEU A 31 -1.74 5.09 -0.78
N ALA A 32 -1.17 3.91 -0.85
CA ALA A 32 -1.87 2.68 -1.19
C ALA A 32 -1.32 1.49 -0.40
N SER A 33 -2.18 0.54 -0.07
CA SER A 33 -1.74 -0.71 0.56
C SER A 33 -1.01 -1.60 -0.46
N THR A 34 -0.27 -2.59 0.04
CA THR A 34 0.38 -3.60 -0.80
C THR A 34 -0.61 -4.23 -1.79
N PRO A 35 -1.75 -4.81 -1.37
CA PRO A 35 -2.70 -5.41 -2.31
C PRO A 35 -3.36 -4.39 -3.26
N THR A 36 -3.51 -3.14 -2.84
CA THR A 36 -3.99 -2.10 -3.77
C THR A 36 -3.00 -1.86 -4.91
N THR A 37 -1.70 -1.91 -4.63
CA THR A 37 -0.66 -1.74 -5.66
C THR A 37 -0.60 -2.95 -6.59
N GLU A 38 -0.71 -4.15 -6.06
CA GLU A 38 -0.80 -5.41 -6.83
C GLU A 38 -1.96 -5.36 -7.85
N ILE A 39 -3.16 -4.98 -7.37
CA ILE A 39 -4.34 -4.81 -8.22
C ILE A 39 -4.13 -3.71 -9.26
N ALA A 40 -3.48 -2.60 -8.89
CA ALA A 40 -3.22 -1.50 -9.81
C ALA A 40 -2.34 -1.91 -10.98
N VAL A 41 -1.30 -2.74 -10.75
CA VAL A 41 -0.44 -3.27 -11.82
C VAL A 41 -1.28 -3.99 -12.88
N VAL A 42 -2.15 -4.89 -12.45
CA VAL A 42 -3.01 -5.66 -13.36
C VAL A 42 -4.03 -4.77 -14.08
N MET A 43 -4.65 -3.83 -13.37
CA MET A 43 -5.67 -2.93 -13.94
C MET A 43 -5.10 -1.94 -14.96
N GLU A 44 -3.85 -1.50 -14.78
CA GLU A 44 -3.15 -0.62 -15.74
C GLU A 44 -2.52 -1.41 -16.92
N GLY A 45 -2.44 -2.74 -16.82
CA GLY A 45 -1.65 -3.54 -17.76
C GLY A 45 -0.18 -3.16 -17.74
N ALA A 46 0.33 -2.78 -16.56
CA ALA A 46 1.69 -2.32 -16.41
C ALA A 46 2.69 -3.48 -16.52
N CYS A 47 3.91 -3.21 -16.98
CA CYS A 47 4.98 -4.21 -17.06
C CYS A 47 5.53 -4.64 -15.69
N GLY A 48 5.10 -3.98 -14.61
CA GLY A 48 5.47 -4.29 -13.24
C GLY A 48 5.05 -3.20 -12.28
N GLY A 49 5.38 -3.37 -11.00
CA GLY A 49 5.07 -2.39 -9.96
C GLY A 49 6.11 -2.30 -8.87
N ILE A 50 6.08 -1.19 -8.14
CA ILE A 50 6.94 -0.97 -6.98
C ILE A 50 6.10 -0.49 -5.82
N ILE A 51 6.24 -1.17 -4.67
CA ILE A 51 5.66 -0.76 -3.41
C ILE A 51 6.77 -0.24 -2.51
N ILE A 52 6.65 1.02 -2.09
CA ILE A 52 7.62 1.68 -1.21
C ILE A 52 7.12 1.54 0.22
N THR A 53 7.62 0.55 0.93
CA THR A 53 7.23 0.21 2.31
C THR A 53 8.26 -0.70 2.96
N ALA A 54 8.42 -0.62 4.26
CA ALA A 54 9.17 -1.61 5.05
C ALA A 54 8.25 -2.42 5.97
N SER A 55 6.94 -2.57 5.60
CA SER A 55 5.98 -3.38 6.34
C SER A 55 5.87 -2.95 7.81
N HIS A 56 6.13 -3.87 8.75
CA HIS A 56 6.10 -3.67 10.21
C HIS A 56 7.44 -3.23 10.81
N ASN A 57 8.47 -3.02 9.99
CA ASN A 57 9.75 -2.55 10.49
C ASN A 57 9.66 -1.14 11.10
N PRO A 58 10.55 -0.79 12.05
CA PRO A 58 10.61 0.53 12.65
C PRO A 58 10.71 1.68 11.63
N LYS A 59 10.37 2.90 12.05
CA LYS A 59 10.18 4.06 11.18
C LYS A 59 11.39 4.48 10.34
N GLN A 60 12.62 4.14 10.76
CA GLN A 60 13.86 4.46 10.06
C GLN A 60 14.10 3.59 8.82
N TRP A 61 13.38 2.47 8.68
CA TRP A 61 13.48 1.59 7.53
C TRP A 61 12.52 2.01 6.43
N ASN A 62 12.94 1.79 5.19
CA ASN A 62 12.09 1.78 4.02
C ASN A 62 12.67 0.79 3.01
N ALA A 63 11.86 0.32 2.07
CA ALA A 63 12.28 -0.67 1.09
C ALA A 63 11.46 -0.56 -0.19
N LEU A 64 11.97 -1.15 -1.26
CA LEU A 64 11.26 -1.35 -2.51
C LEU A 64 10.84 -2.81 -2.61
N LYS A 65 9.55 -3.07 -2.71
CA LYS A 65 9.01 -4.38 -3.04
C LYS A 65 8.63 -4.39 -4.51
N LEU A 66 9.21 -5.31 -5.27
CA LEU A 66 9.05 -5.36 -6.72
C LEU A 66 7.96 -6.36 -7.11
N LEU A 67 7.11 -5.95 -8.04
CA LEU A 67 6.03 -6.77 -8.60
C LEU A 67 6.30 -7.01 -10.09
N ASN A 68 5.93 -8.20 -10.56
CA ASN A 68 5.89 -8.52 -11.99
C ASN A 68 4.61 -7.96 -12.64
N GLU A 69 4.43 -8.21 -13.93
CA GLU A 69 3.29 -7.76 -14.72
C GLU A 69 1.94 -8.37 -14.29
N ASN A 70 1.96 -9.46 -13.52
CA ASN A 70 0.76 -10.09 -12.94
C ASN A 70 0.37 -9.48 -11.58
N GLY A 71 1.09 -8.47 -11.09
CA GLY A 71 0.90 -7.90 -9.77
C GLY A 71 1.38 -8.79 -8.63
N GLU A 72 2.23 -9.77 -8.91
CA GLU A 72 2.81 -10.70 -7.94
C GLU A 72 4.22 -10.26 -7.55
N PHE A 73 4.64 -10.59 -6.32
CA PHE A 73 6.05 -10.41 -5.95
C PHE A 73 6.96 -11.23 -6.86
N LEU A 74 8.14 -10.67 -7.17
CA LEU A 74 9.14 -11.40 -7.95
C LEU A 74 9.50 -12.73 -7.27
N ASN A 75 9.49 -13.79 -8.05
CA ASN A 75 10.01 -15.08 -7.60
C ASN A 75 11.55 -15.07 -7.55
N ASP A 76 12.15 -16.16 -7.06
CA ASP A 76 13.59 -16.28 -6.91
C ASP A 76 14.36 -16.08 -8.24
N GLU A 77 13.82 -16.58 -9.33
CA GLU A 77 14.43 -16.49 -10.66
C GLU A 77 14.42 -15.04 -11.18
N GLN A 78 13.27 -14.37 -11.09
CA GLN A 78 13.11 -12.96 -11.44
C GLN A 78 13.97 -12.05 -10.54
N GLY A 79 14.04 -12.34 -9.25
CA GLY A 79 14.88 -11.59 -8.31
C GLY A 79 16.37 -11.72 -8.65
N LYS A 80 16.85 -12.90 -9.01
CA LYS A 80 18.23 -13.13 -9.47
C LYS A 80 18.55 -12.36 -10.75
N GLU A 81 17.60 -12.28 -11.68
CA GLU A 81 17.78 -11.50 -12.91
C GLU A 81 17.91 -10.01 -12.63
N VAL A 82 17.11 -9.45 -11.71
CA VAL A 82 17.26 -8.05 -11.28
C VAL A 82 18.63 -7.79 -10.68
N LEU A 83 19.13 -8.70 -9.83
CA LEU A 83 20.46 -8.58 -9.24
C LEU A 83 21.55 -8.67 -10.31
N ARG A 84 21.45 -9.59 -11.26
CA ARG A 84 22.40 -9.71 -12.37
C ARG A 84 22.47 -8.42 -13.20
N ILE A 85 21.30 -7.85 -13.57
CA ILE A 85 21.22 -6.59 -14.32
C ILE A 85 21.92 -5.45 -13.55
N ALA A 86 21.72 -5.39 -12.23
CA ALA A 86 22.33 -4.38 -11.38
C ALA A 86 23.86 -4.56 -11.27
N GLU A 87 24.33 -5.78 -11.05
CA GLU A 87 25.77 -6.12 -10.91
C GLU A 87 26.55 -5.89 -12.20
N GLU A 88 25.96 -6.26 -13.34
CA GLU A 88 26.59 -6.13 -14.65
C GLU A 88 26.40 -4.72 -15.25
N ASN A 89 25.65 -3.83 -14.61
CA ASN A 89 25.20 -2.55 -15.15
C ASN A 89 24.52 -2.71 -16.54
N ALA A 90 23.75 -3.80 -16.71
CA ALA A 90 23.13 -4.18 -17.97
C ALA A 90 21.83 -3.39 -18.20
N TYR A 91 21.88 -2.08 -18.04
CA TYR A 91 20.77 -1.17 -18.27
C TYR A 91 21.25 0.09 -19.02
N THR A 92 20.33 0.78 -19.68
CA THR A 92 20.63 2.02 -20.41
C THR A 92 19.58 3.07 -20.10
N PHE A 93 20.02 4.33 -20.05
CA PHE A 93 19.08 5.46 -19.97
C PHE A 93 18.57 5.83 -21.36
N ALA A 94 17.34 6.33 -21.40
CA ALA A 94 16.72 6.79 -22.63
C ALA A 94 17.37 8.09 -23.15
N SER A 95 17.25 8.35 -24.43
CA SER A 95 17.56 9.66 -24.97
C SER A 95 16.54 10.70 -24.48
N VAL A 96 16.88 11.98 -24.53
CA VAL A 96 16.01 13.07 -24.07
C VAL A 96 14.61 13.05 -24.73
N ASP A 97 14.52 12.60 -25.96
CA ASP A 97 13.27 12.52 -26.72
C ASP A 97 12.41 11.29 -26.34
N ASN A 98 12.96 10.36 -25.57
CA ASN A 98 12.31 9.09 -25.17
C ASN A 98 12.20 8.95 -23.64
N LEU A 99 12.31 10.06 -22.90
CA LEU A 99 12.07 10.03 -21.46
C LEU A 99 10.62 9.66 -21.16
N GLY A 100 10.41 8.89 -20.12
CA GLY A 100 9.07 8.55 -19.64
C GLY A 100 8.39 9.71 -18.90
N THR A 101 7.13 9.53 -18.59
CA THR A 101 6.29 10.54 -17.91
C THR A 101 5.72 10.00 -16.61
N VAL A 102 5.53 10.85 -15.60
CA VAL A 102 4.84 10.50 -14.36
C VAL A 102 3.39 10.97 -14.41
N TYR A 103 2.47 10.05 -14.19
CA TYR A 103 1.03 10.31 -14.04
C TYR A 103 0.60 10.02 -12.61
N THR A 104 -0.28 10.83 -12.04
CA THR A 104 -0.86 10.57 -10.72
C THR A 104 -2.28 10.03 -10.86
N ASN A 105 -2.58 8.91 -10.19
CA ASN A 105 -3.90 8.31 -10.18
C ASN A 105 -4.27 7.81 -8.78
N ASN A 106 -5.02 8.60 -8.03
CA ASN A 106 -5.40 8.31 -6.64
C ASN A 106 -6.71 7.48 -6.53
N THR A 107 -7.21 6.89 -7.60
CA THR A 107 -8.50 6.17 -7.61
C THR A 107 -8.38 4.71 -7.18
N TYR A 108 -7.18 4.16 -7.04
CA TYR A 108 -6.97 2.73 -6.85
C TYR A 108 -7.44 2.18 -5.50
N ASN A 109 -7.38 2.97 -4.42
CA ASN A 109 -7.98 2.56 -3.15
C ASN A 109 -9.49 2.31 -3.31
N ARG A 110 -10.20 3.17 -4.04
CA ARG A 110 -11.63 2.99 -4.33
C ARG A 110 -11.88 1.80 -5.23
N LYS A 111 -11.14 1.64 -6.33
CA LYS A 111 -11.25 0.49 -7.24
C LYS A 111 -11.03 -0.84 -6.51
N HIS A 112 -10.06 -0.89 -5.58
CA HIS A 112 -9.82 -2.07 -4.75
C HIS A 112 -11.02 -2.36 -3.84
N ILE A 113 -11.56 -1.35 -3.15
CA ILE A 113 -12.78 -1.51 -2.34
C ILE A 113 -13.93 -2.05 -3.19
N ASP A 114 -14.17 -1.48 -4.36
CA ASP A 114 -15.22 -1.95 -5.27
C ASP A 114 -15.00 -3.40 -5.71
N SER A 115 -13.75 -3.80 -5.94
CA SER A 115 -13.42 -5.21 -6.24
C SER A 115 -13.76 -6.14 -5.08
N VAL A 116 -13.47 -5.75 -3.83
CA VAL A 116 -13.83 -6.51 -2.63
C VAL A 116 -15.34 -6.66 -2.51
N LEU A 117 -16.10 -5.57 -2.70
CA LEU A 117 -17.57 -5.59 -2.62
C LEU A 117 -18.21 -6.50 -3.67
N ASN A 118 -17.55 -6.70 -4.81
CA ASN A 118 -18.03 -7.57 -5.89
C ASN A 118 -17.67 -9.06 -5.70
N LEU A 119 -16.94 -9.44 -4.64
CA LEU A 119 -16.64 -10.84 -4.36
C LEU A 119 -17.92 -11.60 -3.96
N LYS A 120 -18.11 -12.77 -4.54
CA LYS A 120 -19.31 -13.61 -4.30
C LYS A 120 -19.55 -14.00 -2.83
N LEU A 121 -18.48 -14.01 -2.02
CA LEU A 121 -18.52 -14.37 -0.60
C LEU A 121 -18.74 -13.17 0.31
N VAL A 122 -18.79 -11.95 -0.22
CA VAL A 122 -19.04 -10.73 0.54
C VAL A 122 -20.52 -10.40 0.52
N ASP A 123 -21.16 -10.56 1.66
CA ASP A 123 -22.58 -10.22 1.86
C ASP A 123 -22.68 -8.93 2.69
N VAL A 124 -22.76 -7.80 1.99
CA VAL A 124 -22.84 -6.46 2.60
C VAL A 124 -24.10 -6.31 3.46
N ASP A 125 -25.22 -6.93 3.06
CA ASP A 125 -26.47 -6.83 3.83
C ASP A 125 -26.39 -7.62 5.14
N ALA A 126 -25.74 -8.78 5.13
CA ALA A 126 -25.47 -9.54 6.36
C ALA A 126 -24.55 -8.79 7.30
N ILE A 127 -23.46 -8.16 6.77
CA ILE A 127 -22.53 -7.37 7.56
C ILE A 127 -23.26 -6.17 8.20
N ARG A 128 -24.06 -5.43 7.44
CA ARG A 128 -24.85 -4.31 7.93
C ARG A 128 -25.82 -4.71 9.04
N LYS A 129 -26.53 -5.84 8.84
CA LYS A 129 -27.48 -6.36 9.85
C LYS A 129 -26.81 -6.82 11.13
N ALA A 130 -25.58 -7.26 11.07
CA ALA A 130 -24.81 -7.67 12.25
C ALA A 130 -24.48 -6.50 13.17
N ASN A 131 -24.55 -5.25 12.68
CA ASN A 131 -24.34 -4.03 13.43
C ASN A 131 -23.06 -4.05 14.27
N PHE A 132 -21.94 -4.45 13.65
CA PHE A 132 -20.64 -4.51 14.31
C PHE A 132 -20.17 -3.12 14.76
N THR A 133 -19.53 -3.07 15.92
CA THR A 133 -18.60 -1.99 16.27
C THR A 133 -17.19 -2.48 16.01
N VAL A 134 -16.42 -1.75 15.22
CA VAL A 134 -15.07 -2.17 14.80
C VAL A 134 -14.04 -1.13 15.24
N ALA A 135 -13.03 -1.56 15.99
CA ALA A 135 -11.87 -0.75 16.31
C ALA A 135 -10.76 -0.98 15.27
N VAL A 136 -10.15 0.10 14.79
CA VAL A 136 -9.04 0.06 13.84
C VAL A 136 -7.88 0.86 14.41
N ASP A 137 -6.72 0.24 14.52
CA ASP A 137 -5.46 0.92 14.79
C ASP A 137 -4.56 0.82 13.54
N ALA A 138 -4.28 1.95 12.92
CA ALA A 138 -3.53 2.04 11.68
C ALA A 138 -2.13 2.62 11.86
N VAL A 139 -1.67 2.77 13.09
CA VAL A 139 -0.32 3.25 13.46
C VAL A 139 0.10 4.55 12.74
N ASN A 140 -0.86 5.39 12.40
CA ASN A 140 -0.69 6.61 11.59
C ASN A 140 -0.06 6.34 10.22
N SER A 141 -0.43 5.23 9.59
CA SER A 141 0.02 4.87 8.25
C SER A 141 -1.17 4.65 7.28
N VAL A 142 -0.88 4.05 6.14
CA VAL A 142 -1.82 3.88 5.01
C VAL A 142 -3.09 3.11 5.38
N GLY A 143 -3.03 2.25 6.40
CA GLY A 143 -4.21 1.55 6.92
C GLY A 143 -5.34 2.50 7.32
N GLY A 144 -5.02 3.68 7.87
CA GLY A 144 -6.00 4.71 8.23
C GLY A 144 -6.71 5.34 7.03
N VAL A 145 -6.08 5.32 5.85
CA VAL A 145 -6.71 5.78 4.61
C VAL A 145 -7.66 4.72 4.03
N VAL A 146 -7.28 3.46 4.08
CA VAL A 146 -7.98 2.39 3.33
C VAL A 146 -9.04 1.69 4.18
N ILE A 147 -8.70 1.29 5.40
CA ILE A 147 -9.55 0.39 6.21
C ILE A 147 -10.88 1.05 6.65
N PRO A 148 -10.91 2.29 7.16
CA PRO A 148 -12.18 2.91 7.51
C PRO A 148 -13.11 3.08 6.30
N GLN A 149 -12.57 3.37 5.12
CA GLN A 149 -13.37 3.48 3.89
C GLN A 149 -13.93 2.12 3.46
N LEU A 150 -13.14 1.05 3.54
CA LEU A 150 -13.58 -0.30 3.26
C LEU A 150 -14.70 -0.74 4.22
N LEU A 151 -14.53 -0.53 5.53
CA LEU A 151 -15.52 -0.87 6.54
C LEU A 151 -16.86 -0.15 6.30
N ARG A 152 -16.81 1.15 6.02
CA ARG A 152 -18.03 1.93 5.67
C ARG A 152 -18.70 1.38 4.41
N ALA A 153 -17.92 1.04 3.39
CA ALA A 153 -18.45 0.45 2.16
C ALA A 153 -19.08 -0.94 2.39
N LEU A 154 -18.54 -1.71 3.33
CA LEU A 154 -19.11 -2.99 3.79
C LEU A 154 -20.35 -2.82 4.68
N GLY A 155 -20.74 -1.59 5.04
CA GLY A 155 -21.94 -1.32 5.84
C GLY A 155 -21.70 -1.28 7.34
N VAL A 156 -20.45 -1.20 7.81
CA VAL A 156 -20.12 -0.95 9.21
C VAL A 156 -20.24 0.53 9.51
N GLU A 157 -21.14 0.89 10.42
CA GLU A 157 -21.42 2.30 10.81
C GLU A 157 -20.59 2.72 12.04
N ASN A 158 -20.40 1.83 12.99
CA ASN A 158 -19.69 2.11 14.24
C ASN A 158 -18.21 1.74 14.09
N ILE A 159 -17.37 2.74 13.76
CA ILE A 159 -15.93 2.55 13.59
C ILE A 159 -15.21 3.44 14.59
N ILE A 160 -14.36 2.85 15.42
CA ILE A 160 -13.48 3.55 16.36
C ILE A 160 -12.10 3.59 15.74
N GLU A 161 -11.71 4.77 15.30
CA GLU A 161 -10.43 4.98 14.61
C GLU A 161 -9.35 5.40 15.60
N LEU A 162 -8.32 4.54 15.77
CA LEU A 162 -7.11 4.81 16.53
C LEU A 162 -5.95 5.01 15.56
N ASN A 163 -5.17 6.06 15.76
CA ASN A 163 -3.95 6.29 14.98
C ASN A 163 -4.18 6.15 13.46
N CYS A 164 -5.30 6.69 12.94
CA CYS A 164 -5.71 6.57 11.54
C CYS A 164 -5.31 7.78 10.67
N GLU A 165 -4.57 8.75 11.21
CA GLU A 165 -4.01 9.85 10.41
C GLU A 165 -2.73 9.40 9.71
N ALA A 166 -2.74 9.37 8.38
CA ALA A 166 -1.60 8.87 7.60
C ALA A 166 -0.41 9.86 7.56
N THR A 167 0.04 10.27 8.74
CA THR A 167 1.14 11.25 8.91
C THR A 167 2.52 10.62 8.80
N GLY A 168 2.65 9.31 8.94
CA GLY A 168 3.91 8.59 9.02
C GLY A 168 4.64 8.73 10.35
N HIS A 169 4.07 9.49 11.30
CA HIS A 169 4.52 9.52 12.69
C HIS A 169 3.88 8.39 13.47
N PHE A 170 4.53 7.23 13.44
CA PHE A 170 3.99 6.02 14.08
C PHE A 170 3.74 6.24 15.57
N ALA A 171 2.51 6.00 16.01
CA ALA A 171 2.08 6.17 17.40
C ALA A 171 2.71 5.13 18.34
N HIS A 172 3.03 3.95 17.81
CA HIS A 172 3.75 2.87 18.48
C HIS A 172 4.56 2.09 17.43
N THR A 173 5.33 1.10 17.87
CA THR A 173 6.04 0.18 16.95
C THR A 173 5.02 -0.54 16.07
N PRO A 174 5.18 -0.55 14.74
CA PRO A 174 4.16 -1.11 13.83
C PRO A 174 4.09 -2.64 13.82
N GLU A 175 5.05 -3.33 14.46
CA GLU A 175 4.98 -4.79 14.64
C GLU A 175 3.75 -5.17 15.47
N PRO A 176 2.79 -5.98 14.96
CA PRO A 176 1.53 -6.28 15.64
C PRO A 176 1.67 -7.41 16.69
N ILE A 177 2.55 -7.21 17.65
CA ILE A 177 2.73 -8.09 18.81
C ILE A 177 2.02 -7.50 20.05
N PRO A 178 1.67 -8.30 21.07
CA PRO A 178 0.89 -7.83 22.21
C PRO A 178 1.43 -6.58 22.88
N GLU A 179 2.74 -6.46 23.00
CA GLU A 179 3.43 -5.32 23.62
C GLU A 179 3.18 -4.00 22.91
N ASN A 180 2.90 -4.03 21.62
CA ASN A 180 2.64 -2.86 20.76
C ASN A 180 1.15 -2.56 20.58
N LEU A 181 0.26 -3.48 20.99
CA LEU A 181 -1.19 -3.36 20.79
C LEU A 181 -1.94 -2.93 22.05
N THR A 182 -1.28 -2.23 22.98
CA THR A 182 -1.86 -1.86 24.27
C THR A 182 -3.07 -0.94 24.14
N GLN A 183 -3.01 0.07 23.26
CA GLN A 183 -4.10 1.04 23.08
C GLN A 183 -5.41 0.37 22.60
N ILE A 184 -5.33 -0.47 21.57
CA ILE A 184 -6.50 -1.18 21.07
C ILE A 184 -6.99 -2.24 22.05
N SER A 185 -6.07 -2.91 22.78
CA SER A 185 -6.40 -3.87 23.82
C SER A 185 -7.17 -3.23 24.99
N ASP A 186 -6.76 -2.04 25.42
CA ASP A 186 -7.44 -1.30 26.48
C ASP A 186 -8.84 -0.88 26.03
N LEU A 187 -8.97 -0.39 24.81
CA LEU A 187 -10.25 -0.04 24.21
C LEU A 187 -11.22 -1.24 24.16
N MET A 188 -10.74 -2.43 23.81
CA MET A 188 -11.55 -3.65 23.77
C MET A 188 -11.97 -4.10 25.17
N ARG A 189 -11.09 -3.97 26.18
CA ARG A 189 -11.42 -4.30 27.59
C ARG A 189 -12.51 -3.39 28.15
N ASP A 190 -12.57 -2.14 27.72
CA ASP A 190 -13.61 -1.21 28.15
C ASP A 190 -14.99 -1.52 27.52
N GLY A 191 -15.09 -2.53 26.66
CA GLY A 191 -16.34 -2.95 26.02
C GLY A 191 -16.90 -1.92 25.03
N ARG A 192 -16.03 -1.12 24.42
CA ARG A 192 -16.43 -0.07 23.45
C ARG A 192 -16.50 -0.55 22.02
N ALA A 193 -15.95 -1.74 21.75
CA ALA A 193 -15.99 -2.39 20.44
C ALA A 193 -16.25 -3.90 20.56
#